data_f5bea2ca8757e772a13f534e77310bb6
#
_entry.id   f5bea2ca8757e772a13f534e77310bb6
#
_cell.length_a   1.000
_cell.length_b   1.000
_cell.length_c   1.000
_cell.angle_alpha   90.00
_cell.angle_beta   90.00
_cell.angle_gamma   90.00
#
_symmetry.space_group_name_H-M   'P 1'
#
loop_
_entity.id
_entity.type
_entity.pdbx_description
1 polymer ?
#
loop_
_entity_poly.entity_id
_entity_poly.type
_entity_poly.pdbx_seq_one_letter_code
_entity_poly.pdbx_strand_id
1 'polypeptide(L)'
;HANQSRIHQFDMNDKNNCLYSSDVISFAREKGYFTGVNKDFSFADAYAPLDFGARRYCEARVWSYFNMFTDRGEEFLPYIEGKTNQPMPLYLKANRKISVQDVKNAMRDHYEGTPVQVLITLPIVFLRFLLK
;
A
#
# COMPACT_ATOMS: atom_id res chain seq x y z
N HIS A 1 -7.07 9.17 -7.55
CA HIS A 1 -5.89 8.68 -6.85
C HIS A 1 -6.20 7.33 -6.25
N ALA A 2 -5.58 6.32 -6.76
CA ALA A 2 -5.58 5.02 -6.13
C ALA A 2 -4.26 4.87 -5.35
N ASN A 3 -4.36 4.44 -4.11
CA ASN A 3 -3.21 3.85 -3.42
C ASN A 3 -2.86 2.54 -4.10
N GLN A 4 -1.67 1.99 -3.80
CA GLN A 4 -1.33 0.64 -4.20
C GLN A 4 -2.45 -0.33 -3.77
N SER A 5 -2.86 -1.23 -4.63
CA SER A 5 -3.82 -2.27 -4.25
C SER A 5 -3.18 -3.19 -3.20
N ARG A 6 -3.94 -3.50 -2.16
CA ARG A 6 -3.49 -4.32 -1.03
C ARG A 6 -4.35 -5.56 -0.83
N ILE A 7 -5.35 -5.75 -1.71
CA ILE A 7 -6.19 -6.93 -1.74
C ILE A 7 -5.44 -8.00 -2.55
N HIS A 8 -4.87 -8.98 -1.87
CA HIS A 8 -4.19 -10.10 -2.51
C HIS A 8 -5.20 -11.20 -2.82
N GLN A 9 -5.66 -11.92 -1.82
CA GLN A 9 -6.65 -12.97 -1.97
C GLN A 9 -7.99 -12.52 -1.38
N PHE A 10 -9.09 -13.00 -1.95
CA PHE A 10 -10.43 -12.78 -1.45
C PHE A 10 -11.29 -14.01 -1.75
N ASP A 11 -12.28 -14.27 -0.89
CA ASP A 11 -13.21 -15.37 -1.09
C ASP A 11 -14.24 -14.99 -2.14
N MET A 12 -14.11 -15.54 -3.33
CA MET A 12 -15.04 -15.32 -4.46
C MET A 12 -16.44 -15.88 -4.20
N ASN A 13 -16.63 -16.73 -3.19
CA ASN A 13 -17.93 -17.29 -2.82
C ASN A 13 -18.66 -16.44 -1.78
N ASP A 14 -17.96 -15.54 -1.09
CA ASP A 14 -18.56 -14.63 -0.11
C ASP A 14 -19.18 -13.42 -0.79
N LYS A 15 -20.40 -13.61 -1.29
CA LYS A 15 -21.16 -12.55 -1.98
C LYS A 15 -21.58 -11.38 -1.09
N ASN A 16 -21.49 -11.51 0.24
CA ASN A 16 -21.84 -10.45 1.17
C ASN A 16 -20.67 -9.49 1.41
N ASN A 17 -19.44 -9.97 1.17
CA ASN A 17 -18.22 -9.22 1.47
C ASN A 17 -17.34 -8.96 0.24
N CYS A 18 -17.64 -9.61 -0.90
CA CYS A 18 -16.89 -9.49 -2.14
C CYS A 18 -17.79 -9.14 -3.32
N LEU A 19 -17.50 -8.01 -3.96
CA LEU A 19 -18.05 -7.64 -5.27
C LEU A 19 -16.90 -7.52 -6.26
N TYR A 20 -16.96 -8.28 -7.34
CA TYR A 20 -15.92 -8.32 -8.37
C TYR A 20 -16.53 -8.56 -9.76
N SER A 21 -15.81 -8.18 -10.80
CA SER A 21 -16.18 -8.48 -12.18
C SER A 21 -16.08 -9.99 -12.44
N SER A 22 -17.09 -10.57 -13.13
CA SER A 22 -17.12 -12.01 -13.42
C SER A 22 -15.92 -12.49 -14.25
N ASP A 23 -15.28 -11.59 -14.98
CA ASP A 23 -14.14 -11.85 -15.85
C ASP A 23 -12.78 -11.50 -15.21
N VAL A 24 -12.73 -11.12 -13.94
CA VAL A 24 -11.52 -10.62 -13.27
C VAL A 24 -10.30 -11.55 -13.42
N ILE A 25 -10.49 -12.87 -13.35
CA ILE A 25 -9.41 -13.83 -13.51
C ILE A 25 -9.15 -14.17 -14.99
N SER A 26 -10.20 -14.35 -15.80
CA SER A 26 -10.05 -14.68 -17.22
C SER A 26 -9.38 -13.54 -17.98
N PHE A 27 -9.73 -12.31 -17.70
CA PHE A 27 -9.08 -11.13 -18.26
C PHE A 27 -7.59 -11.05 -17.86
N ALA A 28 -7.27 -11.32 -16.58
CA ALA A 28 -5.87 -11.34 -16.14
C ALA A 28 -5.04 -12.39 -16.90
N ARG A 29 -5.63 -13.57 -17.19
CA ARG A 29 -4.98 -14.60 -18.01
C ARG A 29 -4.82 -14.18 -19.46
N GLU A 30 -5.87 -13.62 -20.08
CA GLU A 30 -5.83 -13.12 -21.45
C GLU A 30 -4.71 -12.09 -21.64
N LYS A 31 -4.51 -11.21 -20.65
CA LYS A 31 -3.47 -10.18 -20.69
C LYS A 31 -2.09 -10.66 -20.21
N GLY A 32 -1.98 -11.93 -19.79
CA GLY A 32 -0.71 -12.47 -19.28
C GLY A 32 -0.32 -11.97 -17.88
N TYR A 33 -1.23 -11.37 -17.15
CA TYR A 33 -0.97 -10.85 -15.78
C TYR A 33 -1.01 -11.98 -14.73
N PHE A 34 -1.61 -13.11 -15.07
CA PHE A 34 -1.73 -14.26 -14.19
C PHE A 34 -1.79 -15.56 -14.97
N THR A 35 -1.04 -16.58 -14.53
CA THR A 35 -0.97 -17.89 -15.20
C THR A 35 -1.34 -19.07 -14.29
N GLY A 36 -1.57 -18.83 -12.99
CA GLY A 36 -1.84 -19.86 -11.99
C GLY A 36 -3.26 -20.41 -12.01
N VAL A 37 -3.58 -21.27 -11.04
CA VAL A 37 -4.94 -21.75 -10.80
C VAL A 37 -5.75 -20.72 -10.01
N ASN A 38 -7.08 -20.71 -10.17
CA ASN A 38 -7.94 -19.65 -9.60
C ASN A 38 -7.75 -19.41 -8.10
N LYS A 39 -7.51 -20.48 -7.32
CA LYS A 39 -7.30 -20.38 -5.87
C LYS A 39 -6.06 -19.57 -5.47
N ASP A 40 -5.09 -19.46 -6.36
CA ASP A 40 -3.82 -18.75 -6.12
C ASP A 40 -3.86 -17.33 -6.70
N PHE A 41 -5.02 -16.90 -7.21
CA PHE A 41 -5.16 -15.58 -7.80
C PHE A 41 -4.99 -14.49 -6.73
N SER A 42 -4.03 -13.60 -6.97
CA SER A 42 -3.82 -12.39 -6.19
C SER A 42 -4.16 -11.17 -7.03
N PHE A 43 -5.18 -10.45 -6.62
CA PHE A 43 -5.65 -9.25 -7.35
C PHE A 43 -4.55 -8.18 -7.43
N ALA A 44 -3.89 -7.92 -6.30
CA ALA A 44 -2.85 -6.91 -6.25
C ALA A 44 -1.67 -7.26 -7.15
N ASP A 45 -1.24 -8.52 -7.15
CA ASP A 45 -0.08 -8.94 -7.96
C ASP A 45 -0.39 -8.93 -9.45
N ALA A 46 -1.64 -9.24 -9.83
CA ALA A 46 -2.07 -9.24 -11.22
C ALA A 46 -2.29 -7.83 -11.78
N TYR A 47 -2.98 -6.95 -11.04
CA TYR A 47 -3.44 -5.66 -11.56
C TYR A 47 -2.69 -4.43 -11.02
N ALA A 48 -1.95 -4.59 -9.95
CA ALA A 48 -1.18 -3.51 -9.34
C ALA A 48 0.15 -4.04 -8.79
N PRO A 49 1.02 -4.59 -9.66
CA PRO A 49 2.30 -5.12 -9.21
C PRO A 49 3.10 -4.04 -8.50
N LEU A 50 3.78 -4.45 -7.45
CA LEU A 50 4.51 -3.53 -6.61
C LEU A 50 5.71 -2.96 -7.33
N ASP A 51 5.80 -1.65 -7.41
CA ASP A 51 6.97 -0.92 -7.82
C ASP A 51 7.52 -0.01 -6.71
N PHE A 52 8.69 0.56 -6.93
CA PHE A 52 9.33 1.43 -5.95
C PHE A 52 8.56 2.74 -5.74
N GLY A 53 7.93 3.28 -6.77
CA GLY A 53 7.09 4.47 -6.68
C GLY A 53 5.85 4.22 -5.84
N ALA A 54 5.18 3.07 -6.04
CA ALA A 54 4.03 2.69 -5.25
C ALA A 54 4.36 2.56 -3.76
N ARG A 55 5.51 1.96 -3.40
CA ARG A 55 5.98 1.89 -2.01
C ARG A 55 6.15 3.27 -1.39
N ARG A 56 6.85 4.17 -2.08
CA ARG A 56 7.21 5.49 -1.55
C ARG A 56 6.02 6.44 -1.44
N TYR A 57 5.15 6.46 -2.44
CA TYR A 57 4.12 7.50 -2.54
C TYR A 57 2.73 7.02 -2.11
N CYS A 58 2.47 5.73 -2.17
CA CYS A 58 1.18 5.16 -1.81
C CYS A 58 1.23 4.45 -0.47
N GLU A 59 2.14 3.50 -0.30
CA GLU A 59 2.23 2.69 0.90
C GLU A 59 2.84 3.44 2.10
N ALA A 60 3.64 4.48 1.86
CA ALA A 60 4.16 5.34 2.92
C ALA A 60 3.04 5.95 3.79
N ARG A 61 1.89 6.30 3.19
CA ARG A 61 0.74 6.82 3.95
C ARG A 61 0.15 5.77 4.87
N VAL A 62 0.06 4.53 4.42
CA VAL A 62 -0.40 3.40 5.23
C VAL A 62 0.57 3.12 6.37
N TRP A 63 1.87 3.12 6.07
CA TRP A 63 2.92 2.98 7.08
C TRP A 63 2.81 4.07 8.16
N SER A 64 2.66 5.34 7.76
CA SER A 64 2.52 6.45 8.70
C SER A 64 1.33 6.23 9.64
N TYR A 65 0.18 5.77 9.13
CA TYR A 65 -0.97 5.48 9.97
C TYR A 65 -0.73 4.30 10.91
N PHE A 66 -0.06 3.26 10.45
CA PHE A 66 0.32 2.14 11.31
C PHE A 66 1.28 2.59 12.41
N ASN A 67 2.23 3.46 12.09
CA ASN A 67 3.17 4.02 13.06
C ASN A 67 2.48 4.94 14.09
N MET A 68 1.49 5.73 13.69
CA MET A 68 0.75 6.63 14.58
C MET A 68 -0.23 5.90 15.51
N PHE A 69 -0.82 4.80 15.05
CA PHE A 69 -1.99 4.19 15.71
C PHE A 69 -1.76 2.77 16.19
N THR A 70 -0.57 2.21 16.00
CA THR A 70 -0.22 0.86 16.46
C THR A 70 1.19 0.84 17.03
N ASP A 71 1.52 -0.20 17.78
CA ASP A 71 2.88 -0.42 18.30
C ASP A 71 3.77 -1.18 17.29
N ARG A 72 3.29 -1.39 16.08
CA ARG A 72 3.92 -2.23 15.06
C ARG A 72 4.43 -1.46 13.83
N GLY A 73 4.35 -0.15 13.83
CA GLY A 73 4.72 0.66 12.67
C GLY A 73 6.16 0.43 12.19
N GLU A 74 7.11 0.36 13.12
CA GLU A 74 8.53 0.16 12.83
C GLU A 74 8.82 -1.17 12.11
N GLU A 75 8.01 -2.21 12.31
CA GLU A 75 8.18 -3.51 11.65
C GLU A 75 8.10 -3.39 10.12
N PHE A 76 7.38 -2.41 9.61
CA PHE A 76 7.09 -2.24 8.18
C PHE A 76 7.97 -1.19 7.49
N LEU A 77 8.82 -0.48 8.24
CA LEU A 77 9.73 0.50 7.65
C LEU A 77 10.66 -0.13 6.60
N PRO A 78 11.24 -1.33 6.79
CA PRO A 78 12.05 -1.99 5.76
C PRO A 78 11.34 -2.22 4.44
N TYR A 79 10.01 -2.43 4.46
CA TYR A 79 9.21 -2.56 3.24
C TYR A 79 9.13 -1.23 2.49
N ILE A 80 8.89 -0.12 3.18
CA ILE A 80 8.83 1.22 2.59
C ILE A 80 10.20 1.64 2.02
N GLU A 81 11.27 1.26 2.68
CA GLU A 81 12.65 1.51 2.24
C GLU A 81 13.09 0.60 1.07
N GLY A 82 12.29 -0.39 0.69
CA GLY A 82 12.64 -1.34 -0.37
C GLY A 82 13.62 -2.43 0.04
N LYS A 83 13.87 -2.61 1.34
CA LYS A 83 14.78 -3.63 1.89
C LYS A 83 14.14 -5.03 1.92
N THR A 84 12.83 -5.12 1.84
CA THR A 84 12.06 -6.37 1.77
C THR A 84 10.88 -6.22 0.82
N ASN A 85 10.42 -7.35 0.25
CA ASN A 85 9.21 -7.42 -0.56
C ASN A 85 7.99 -7.92 0.22
N GLN A 86 8.15 -8.21 1.52
CA GLN A 86 7.02 -8.63 2.35
C GLN A 86 6.07 -7.45 2.56
N PRO A 87 4.84 -7.51 2.02
CA PRO A 87 3.90 -6.39 2.09
C PRO A 87 3.38 -6.19 3.51
N MET A 88 2.94 -4.98 3.79
CA MET A 88 2.22 -4.67 5.02
C MET A 88 0.85 -5.37 5.03
N PRO A 89 0.32 -5.76 6.21
CA PRO A 89 -1.02 -6.33 6.31
C PRO A 89 -2.09 -5.33 5.84
N LEU A 90 -3.23 -5.83 5.38
CA LEU A 90 -4.32 -4.99 4.89
C LEU A 90 -4.81 -4.00 5.96
N TYR A 91 -4.88 -4.45 7.20
CA TYR A 91 -5.28 -3.64 8.37
C TYR A 91 -4.55 -4.11 9.62
N LEU A 92 -4.47 -3.22 10.61
CA LEU A 92 -4.01 -3.52 11.96
C LEU A 92 -5.03 -3.00 12.98
N LYS A 93 -5.10 -3.65 14.13
CA LYS A 93 -5.87 -3.14 15.26
C LYS A 93 -5.10 -1.97 15.88
N ALA A 94 -5.79 -0.84 16.04
CA ALA A 94 -5.23 0.29 16.75
C ALA A 94 -4.98 -0.04 18.24
N ASN A 95 -3.91 0.52 18.81
CA ASN A 95 -3.55 0.34 20.22
C ASN A 95 -4.40 1.21 21.18
N ARG A 96 -5.15 2.16 20.63
CA ARG A 96 -6.05 3.08 21.37
C ARG A 96 -7.28 3.45 20.55
N LYS A 97 -8.24 4.10 21.19
CA LYS A 97 -9.35 4.72 20.46
C LYS A 97 -8.83 5.90 19.62
N ILE A 98 -9.27 5.96 18.38
CA ILE A 98 -8.91 7.01 17.42
C ILE A 98 -10.03 8.06 17.45
N SER A 99 -9.68 9.30 17.76
CA SER A 99 -10.61 10.43 17.75
C SER A 99 -10.68 11.07 16.35
N VAL A 100 -11.68 11.91 16.13
CA VAL A 100 -11.77 12.73 14.89
C VAL A 100 -10.55 13.64 14.76
N GLN A 101 -10.01 14.16 15.87
CA GLN A 101 -8.81 15.00 15.83
C GLN A 101 -7.57 14.21 15.42
N ASP A 102 -7.43 12.96 15.86
CA ASP A 102 -6.35 12.07 15.41
C ASP A 102 -6.39 11.88 13.89
N VAL A 103 -7.58 11.63 13.34
CA VAL A 103 -7.74 11.50 11.88
C VAL A 103 -7.36 12.79 11.15
N LYS A 104 -7.80 13.95 11.65
CA LYS A 104 -7.42 15.25 11.08
C LYS A 104 -5.91 15.48 11.09
N ASN A 105 -5.24 15.12 12.18
CA ASN A 105 -3.79 15.25 12.31
C ASN A 105 -3.08 14.29 11.33
N ALA A 106 -3.52 13.04 11.28
CA ALA A 106 -2.97 12.05 10.36
C ALA A 106 -3.14 12.44 8.87
N MET A 107 -4.27 13.07 8.52
CA MET A 107 -4.49 13.59 7.16
C MET A 107 -3.58 14.76 6.78
N ARG A 108 -3.03 15.47 7.77
CA ARG A 108 -2.11 16.61 7.59
C ARG A 108 -0.64 16.22 7.74
N ASP A 109 -0.37 14.98 8.09
CA ASP A 109 1.00 14.48 8.25
C ASP A 109 1.77 14.52 6.92
N HIS A 110 2.98 15.08 6.95
CA HIS A 110 3.91 15.12 5.84
C HIS A 110 5.19 14.31 6.15
N TYR A 111 5.08 13.37 7.08
CA TYR A 111 6.14 12.46 7.52
C TYR A 111 7.31 13.17 8.24
N GLU A 112 7.06 14.36 8.83
CA GLU A 112 8.07 15.15 9.52
C GLU A 112 8.76 14.34 10.61
N GLY A 113 10.09 14.39 10.63
CA GLY A 113 10.91 13.67 11.62
C GLY A 113 11.00 12.17 11.42
N THR A 114 10.46 11.63 10.32
CA THR A 114 10.52 10.20 10.01
C THR A 114 11.51 9.90 8.88
N PRO A 115 12.06 8.67 8.79
CA PRO A 115 12.91 8.26 7.67
C PRO A 115 12.22 8.40 6.30
N VAL A 116 10.89 8.34 6.27
CA VAL A 116 10.09 8.42 5.03
C VAL A 116 10.09 9.83 4.45
N GLN A 117 10.21 10.87 5.26
CA GLN A 117 10.32 12.26 4.80
C GLN A 117 11.49 12.45 3.83
N VAL A 118 12.65 11.89 4.15
CA VAL A 118 13.86 11.96 3.30
C VAL A 118 13.62 11.21 1.98
N LEU A 119 12.97 10.05 2.02
CA LEU A 119 12.68 9.24 0.85
C LEU A 119 11.73 9.94 -0.14
N ILE A 120 10.84 10.78 0.33
CA ILE A 120 9.85 11.51 -0.49
C ILE A 120 10.42 12.82 -1.03
N THR A 121 11.27 13.52 -0.27
CA THR A 121 11.82 14.83 -0.65
C THR A 121 13.00 14.76 -1.62
N LEU A 122 13.83 13.73 -1.55
CA LEU A 122 15.01 13.60 -2.41
C LEU A 122 14.74 13.70 -3.93
N PRO A 123 13.71 13.07 -4.51
CA PRO A 123 13.46 13.21 -5.96
C PRO A 123 13.00 14.61 -6.37
N ILE A 124 12.31 15.33 -5.49
CA ILE A 124 11.81 16.68 -5.78
C ILE A 124 12.99 17.66 -5.85
N VAL A 125 13.98 17.49 -4.99
CA VAL A 125 15.22 18.29 -5.02
C VAL A 125 16.06 17.96 -6.24
N PHE A 126 16.18 16.67 -6.61
CA PHE A 126 16.92 16.25 -7.81
C PHE A 126 16.27 16.74 -9.11
N LEU A 127 14.95 16.73 -9.20
CA LEU A 127 14.22 17.24 -10.38
C LEU A 127 14.40 18.76 -10.53
N ARG A 128 14.49 19.51 -9.43
CA ARG A 128 14.81 20.96 -9.46
C ARG A 128 16.23 21.27 -9.89
N PHE A 129 17.18 20.35 -9.71
CA PHE A 129 18.56 20.52 -10.17
C PHE A 129 18.74 20.21 -11.65
N LEU A 130 17.91 19.32 -12.21
CA LEU A 130 17.94 18.95 -13.65
C LEU A 130 17.16 19.91 -14.57
N LEU A 131 16.35 20.81 -14.00
CA LEU A 131 15.55 21.78 -14.72
C LEU A 131 16.14 23.22 -14.67
N LYS A 132 17.38 23.37 -14.22
CA LYS A 132 18.20 24.58 -14.35
C LYS A 132 19.31 24.35 -15.35
#